data_2829d2ce197231b3d96ce87971c62cd1
#
_entry.id   2829d2ce197231b3d96ce87971c62cd1
#
_cell.length_a   1.000
_cell.length_b   1.000
_cell.length_c   1.000
_cell.angle_alpha   90.00
_cell.angle_beta   90.00
_cell.angle_gamma   90.00
#
_symmetry.space_group_name_H-M   'P 1'
#
loop_
_entity.id
_entity.type
_entity.pdbx_description
1 polymer ?
#
loop_
_entity_poly.entity_id
_entity_poly.type
_entity_poly.pdbx_seq_one_letter_code
_entity_poly.pdbx_strand_id
1 'polypeptide(L)'
;MAFTKIALKSTVAAAGIAAAGVLAPTAFADPEALQFGQTAEVPSPGGAIDYTVSNLQPSGHNDGIWYSDVTARAVSGFPTPNIADFNARAVNSSTYANMKGNQTDGLPNQPIAMGTQTSGRVYFDVRSGTAPDSVVYRDAGGTDKVVWTD
;
A
#
# COMPACT_ATOMS: atom_id res chain seq x y z
N MET A 1 -19.26 19.51 -53.83
CA MET A 1 -17.84 19.41 -53.50
C MET A 1 -17.73 18.72 -52.14
N ALA A 2 -17.33 17.47 -52.13
CA ALA A 2 -17.12 16.71 -50.93
C ALA A 2 -15.70 16.96 -50.43
N PHE A 3 -15.53 17.66 -49.32
CA PHE A 3 -14.23 17.74 -48.65
C PHE A 3 -14.04 16.48 -47.84
N THR A 4 -13.27 15.58 -48.38
CA THR A 4 -12.81 14.41 -47.67
C THR A 4 -11.82 14.91 -46.57
N LYS A 5 -12.27 14.96 -45.36
CA LYS A 5 -11.35 15.13 -44.20
C LYS A 5 -10.56 13.86 -44.10
N ILE A 6 -9.34 13.91 -44.57
CA ILE A 6 -8.33 12.90 -44.26
C ILE A 6 -7.99 13.06 -42.80
N ALA A 7 -8.54 12.21 -41.96
CA ALA A 7 -8.05 12.06 -40.60
C ALA A 7 -6.64 11.48 -40.67
N LEU A 8 -5.64 12.32 -40.43
CA LEU A 8 -4.30 11.84 -40.15
C LEU A 8 -4.40 11.07 -38.84
N LYS A 9 -4.51 9.78 -38.93
CA LYS A 9 -4.15 8.92 -37.82
C LYS A 9 -2.65 9.05 -37.67
N SER A 10 -2.23 9.85 -36.71
CA SER A 10 -0.86 9.81 -36.19
C SER A 10 -0.67 8.43 -35.59
N THR A 11 -0.25 7.49 -36.39
CA THR A 11 0.37 6.29 -35.88
C THR A 11 1.69 6.77 -35.30
N VAL A 12 1.70 7.03 -34.02
CA VAL A 12 2.95 7.05 -33.28
C VAL A 12 3.45 5.62 -33.35
N ALA A 13 4.21 5.34 -34.38
CA ALA A 13 5.08 4.19 -34.35
C ALA A 13 5.98 4.44 -33.14
N ALA A 14 5.70 3.76 -32.06
CA ALA A 14 6.67 3.56 -31.02
C ALA A 14 7.80 2.80 -31.70
N ALA A 15 8.71 3.55 -32.31
CA ALA A 15 9.99 3.03 -32.67
C ALA A 15 10.57 2.57 -31.34
N GLY A 16 10.57 1.28 -31.13
CA GLY A 16 11.31 0.67 -30.06
C GLY A 16 12.75 1.10 -30.23
N ILE A 17 13.09 2.20 -29.62
CA ILE A 17 14.46 2.54 -29.43
C ILE A 17 14.93 1.53 -28.41
N ALA A 18 15.53 0.47 -28.91
CA ALA A 18 16.45 -0.31 -28.11
C ALA A 18 17.59 0.64 -27.76
N ALA A 19 17.37 1.45 -26.74
CA ALA A 19 18.40 2.29 -26.18
C ALA A 19 19.40 1.36 -25.52
N ALA A 20 20.38 0.98 -26.26
CA ALA A 20 21.54 0.37 -25.71
C ALA A 20 22.06 1.28 -24.60
N GLY A 21 21.96 0.84 -23.35
CA GLY A 21 22.91 1.23 -22.33
C GLY A 21 22.78 2.60 -21.69
N VAL A 22 21.66 3.30 -21.79
CA VAL A 22 21.38 4.37 -20.86
C VAL A 22 20.56 3.77 -19.73
N LEU A 23 21.23 3.47 -18.62
CA LEU A 23 20.57 3.34 -17.34
C LEU A 23 19.97 4.71 -17.04
N ALA A 24 18.74 4.93 -17.51
CA ALA A 24 17.93 6.01 -16.97
C ALA A 24 17.96 5.82 -15.46
N PRO A 25 18.23 6.88 -14.65
CA PRO A 25 18.06 6.78 -13.22
C PRO A 25 16.65 6.22 -13.03
N THR A 26 16.54 5.08 -12.35
CA THR A 26 15.26 4.53 -11.95
C THR A 26 14.62 5.61 -11.10
N ALA A 27 13.74 6.39 -11.69
CA ALA A 27 12.88 7.27 -10.93
C ALA A 27 12.15 6.32 -9.97
N PHE A 28 12.35 6.52 -8.66
CA PHE A 28 11.56 5.81 -7.67
C PHE A 28 10.12 6.14 -8.00
N ALA A 29 9.33 5.13 -8.38
CA ALA A 29 7.92 5.33 -8.62
C ALA A 29 7.31 5.91 -7.34
N ASP A 30 6.56 6.99 -7.46
CA ASP A 30 5.81 7.54 -6.35
C ASP A 30 4.90 6.44 -5.78
N PRO A 31 4.70 6.39 -4.48
CA PRO A 31 3.79 5.43 -3.89
C PRO A 31 2.39 5.63 -4.45
N GLU A 32 1.66 4.53 -4.63
CA GLU A 32 0.26 4.58 -5.02
C GLU A 32 -0.54 5.28 -3.92
N ALA A 33 -1.27 6.34 -4.28
CA ALA A 33 -2.12 7.09 -3.35
C ALA A 33 -3.56 6.60 -3.46
N LEU A 34 -4.12 6.12 -2.37
CA LEU A 34 -5.46 5.56 -2.27
C LEU A 34 -6.24 6.24 -1.14
N GLN A 35 -7.56 6.17 -1.22
CA GLN A 35 -8.43 6.50 -0.11
C GLN A 35 -8.63 5.29 0.80
N PHE A 36 -8.96 5.52 2.06
CA PHE A 36 -9.38 4.43 2.94
C PHE A 36 -10.55 3.67 2.34
N GLY A 37 -10.48 2.34 2.41
CA GLY A 37 -11.44 1.43 1.77
C GLY A 37 -11.07 0.98 0.36
N GLN A 38 -10.09 1.61 -0.28
CA GLN A 38 -9.57 1.14 -1.56
C GLN A 38 -8.51 0.06 -1.38
N THR A 39 -8.34 -0.76 -2.42
CA THR A 39 -7.48 -1.94 -2.39
C THR A 39 -6.26 -1.74 -3.26
N ALA A 40 -5.10 -2.12 -2.74
CA ALA A 40 -3.84 -2.19 -3.49
C ALA A 40 -3.33 -3.62 -3.54
N GLU A 41 -2.88 -4.06 -4.71
CA GLU A 41 -2.14 -5.30 -4.86
C GLU A 41 -0.65 -5.06 -4.65
N VAL A 42 -0.04 -5.83 -3.76
CA VAL A 42 1.40 -5.76 -3.49
C VAL A 42 2.04 -7.13 -3.59
N PRO A 43 3.26 -7.21 -4.14
CA PRO A 43 4.06 -8.44 -4.06
C PRO A 43 4.38 -8.77 -2.60
N SER A 44 4.31 -10.04 -2.27
CA SER A 44 4.62 -10.55 -0.94
C SER A 44 5.40 -11.86 -1.07
N PRO A 45 6.23 -12.22 -0.09
CA PRO A 45 6.84 -13.54 -0.08
C PRO A 45 5.79 -14.64 -0.24
N GLY A 46 5.95 -15.48 -1.22
CA GLY A 46 5.03 -16.57 -1.54
C GLY A 46 3.90 -16.22 -2.50
N GLY A 47 3.79 -14.98 -2.97
CA GLY A 47 2.75 -14.59 -3.94
C GLY A 47 2.44 -13.10 -3.96
N ALA A 48 1.17 -12.74 -4.12
CA ALA A 48 0.70 -11.37 -4.09
C ALA A 48 -0.52 -11.23 -3.17
N ILE A 49 -0.65 -10.09 -2.53
CA ILE A 49 -1.73 -9.77 -1.60
C ILE A 49 -2.42 -8.49 -2.03
N ASP A 50 -3.75 -8.53 -2.04
CA ASP A 50 -4.60 -7.35 -2.05
C ASP A 50 -4.80 -6.89 -0.61
N TYR A 51 -4.32 -5.68 -0.30
CA TYR A 51 -4.58 -5.03 0.98
C TYR A 51 -5.64 -3.96 0.85
N THR A 52 -6.60 -3.98 1.77
CA THR A 52 -7.57 -2.90 1.96
C THR A 52 -7.40 -2.37 3.38
N VAL A 53 -7.07 -1.10 3.49
CA VAL A 53 -7.02 -0.36 4.76
C VAL A 53 -8.27 0.49 4.85
N SER A 54 -9.12 0.25 5.86
CA SER A 54 -10.48 0.79 5.88
C SER A 54 -10.61 2.08 6.68
N ASN A 55 -9.76 2.30 7.66
CA ASN A 55 -9.80 3.45 8.56
C ASN A 55 -8.46 3.68 9.25
N LEU A 56 -8.38 4.79 9.96
CA LEU A 56 -7.30 5.09 10.90
C LEU A 56 -7.90 5.88 12.05
N GLN A 57 -7.87 5.34 13.26
CA GLN A 57 -8.53 5.97 14.41
C GLN A 57 -7.82 5.64 15.73
N PRO A 58 -8.01 6.49 16.76
CA PRO A 58 -7.46 6.23 18.08
C PRO A 58 -8.14 5.02 18.72
N SER A 59 -7.43 4.32 19.60
CA SER A 59 -7.91 3.12 20.30
C SER A 59 -9.11 3.40 21.23
N GLY A 60 -9.30 4.65 21.64
CA GLY A 60 -10.36 5.05 22.55
C GLY A 60 -9.99 4.94 24.04
N HIS A 61 -8.77 4.52 24.37
CA HIS A 61 -8.31 4.33 25.75
C HIS A 61 -7.44 5.47 26.29
N ASN A 62 -7.30 6.57 25.54
CA ASN A 62 -6.39 7.70 25.86
C ASN A 62 -4.93 7.28 26.10
N ASP A 63 -4.52 6.19 25.49
CA ASP A 63 -3.18 5.60 25.60
C ASP A 63 -2.21 6.06 24.51
N GLY A 64 -2.69 6.89 23.56
CA GLY A 64 -1.93 7.36 22.41
C GLY A 64 -1.72 6.28 21.35
N ILE A 65 -2.47 5.19 21.43
CA ILE A 65 -2.45 4.12 20.44
C ILE A 65 -3.52 4.39 19.38
N TRP A 66 -3.15 4.19 18.13
CA TRP A 66 -4.03 4.24 16.98
C TRP A 66 -4.10 2.88 16.29
N TYR A 67 -5.14 2.63 15.53
CA TYR A 67 -5.26 1.40 14.76
C TYR A 67 -5.93 1.62 13.42
N SER A 68 -5.70 0.68 12.51
CA SER A 68 -6.40 0.54 11.23
C SER A 68 -6.97 -0.87 11.11
N ASP A 69 -8.15 -0.96 10.55
CA ASP A 69 -8.71 -2.25 10.13
C ASP A 69 -8.15 -2.59 8.75
N VAL A 70 -7.51 -3.74 8.63
CA VAL A 70 -6.84 -4.19 7.41
C VAL A 70 -7.39 -5.54 6.99
N THR A 71 -7.72 -5.66 5.72
CA THR A 71 -8.06 -6.93 5.07
C THR A 71 -6.95 -7.30 4.09
N ALA A 72 -6.48 -8.54 4.17
CA ALA A 72 -5.50 -9.11 3.28
C ALA A 72 -6.12 -10.29 2.54
N ARG A 73 -6.10 -10.24 1.20
CA ARG A 73 -6.59 -11.31 0.33
C ARG A 73 -5.45 -11.82 -0.54
N ALA A 74 -5.25 -13.13 -0.55
CA ALA A 74 -4.27 -13.73 -1.45
C ALA A 74 -4.76 -13.71 -2.90
N VAL A 75 -4.02 -13.05 -3.77
CA VAL A 75 -4.28 -13.00 -5.22
C VAL A 75 -3.60 -14.15 -5.93
N SER A 76 -2.41 -14.51 -5.50
CA SER A 76 -1.64 -15.61 -6.05
C SER A 76 -0.80 -16.29 -4.96
N GLY A 77 -0.52 -17.57 -5.15
CA GLY A 77 0.34 -18.36 -4.27
C GLY A 77 -0.21 -18.55 -2.85
N PHE A 78 0.68 -18.56 -1.89
CA PHE A 78 0.41 -18.67 -0.45
C PHE A 78 1.16 -17.56 0.30
N PRO A 79 0.83 -16.30 0.04
CA PRO A 79 1.53 -15.19 0.67
C PRO A 79 1.19 -15.08 2.15
N THR A 80 2.13 -14.51 2.91
CA THR A 80 1.95 -14.21 4.33
C THR A 80 1.84 -12.71 4.53
N PRO A 81 0.72 -12.20 5.08
CA PRO A 81 0.62 -10.80 5.46
C PRO A 81 1.68 -10.45 6.51
N ASN A 82 2.31 -9.30 6.36
CA ASN A 82 3.32 -8.83 7.29
C ASN A 82 2.94 -7.46 7.85
N ILE A 83 2.55 -7.42 9.12
CA ILE A 83 2.19 -6.17 9.79
C ILE A 83 3.37 -5.20 9.91
N ALA A 84 4.61 -5.70 9.90
CA ALA A 84 5.81 -4.87 9.99
C ALA A 84 5.97 -3.89 8.81
N ASP A 85 5.29 -4.16 7.71
CA ASP A 85 5.34 -3.32 6.50
C ASP A 85 4.39 -2.11 6.58
N PHE A 86 3.51 -2.05 7.59
CA PHE A 86 2.58 -0.95 7.80
C PHE A 86 3.12 0.06 8.81
N ASN A 87 3.00 1.34 8.48
CA ASN A 87 3.32 2.47 9.35
C ASN A 87 2.19 3.50 9.28
N ALA A 88 1.95 4.24 10.35
CA ALA A 88 1.11 5.42 10.29
C ALA A 88 1.98 6.66 10.08
N ARG A 89 1.44 7.65 9.39
CA ARG A 89 2.15 8.90 9.11
C ARG A 89 1.23 10.08 9.36
N ALA A 90 1.79 11.16 9.92
CA ALA A 90 1.10 12.41 10.14
C ALA A 90 1.45 13.44 9.06
N VAL A 91 0.65 14.48 8.94
CA VAL A 91 0.83 15.59 7.98
C VAL A 91 2.22 16.25 8.09
N ASN A 92 2.82 16.28 9.28
CA ASN A 92 4.17 16.80 9.50
C ASN A 92 5.27 15.80 9.15
N SER A 93 4.96 14.71 8.46
CA SER A 93 5.86 13.62 8.07
C SER A 93 6.38 12.75 9.23
N SER A 94 5.87 12.93 10.45
CA SER A 94 6.16 11.99 11.54
C SER A 94 5.65 10.61 11.19
N THR A 95 6.49 9.60 11.35
CA THR A 95 6.17 8.20 11.04
C THR A 95 6.09 7.41 12.33
N TYR A 96 5.03 6.64 12.48
CA TYR A 96 4.78 5.80 13.64
C TYR A 96 4.83 4.33 13.25
N ALA A 97 5.73 3.59 13.87
CA ALA A 97 5.86 2.17 13.62
C ALA A 97 4.65 1.40 14.14
N ASN A 98 4.37 0.27 13.50
CA ASN A 98 3.39 -0.67 14.02
C ASN A 98 3.86 -1.25 15.35
N MET A 99 2.90 -1.60 16.17
CA MET A 99 3.15 -2.31 17.43
C MET A 99 3.22 -3.81 17.16
N LYS A 100 4.41 -4.36 17.32
CA LYS A 100 4.61 -5.82 17.31
C LYS A 100 4.12 -6.39 18.63
N GLY A 101 3.07 -7.16 18.60
CA GLY A 101 2.54 -7.80 19.80
C GLY A 101 1.39 -8.73 19.48
N ASN A 102 1.10 -9.63 20.40
CA ASN A 102 -0.03 -10.54 20.31
C ASN A 102 -1.32 -9.80 20.65
N GLN A 103 -1.77 -8.95 19.72
CA GLN A 103 -3.09 -8.38 19.81
C GLN A 103 -4.09 -9.47 19.40
N THR A 104 -5.09 -9.72 20.23
CA THR A 104 -6.08 -10.80 19.97
C THR A 104 -6.91 -10.54 18.70
N ASP A 105 -7.03 -9.28 18.30
CA ASP A 105 -7.72 -8.83 17.10
C ASP A 105 -6.76 -8.33 16.00
N GLY A 106 -5.46 -8.61 16.15
CA GLY A 106 -4.43 -8.23 15.19
C GLY A 106 -4.55 -8.98 13.86
N LEU A 107 -4.06 -8.36 12.80
CA LEU A 107 -3.95 -9.01 11.50
C LEU A 107 -3.05 -10.26 11.62
N PRO A 108 -3.55 -11.47 11.30
CA PRO A 108 -2.76 -12.68 11.42
C PRO A 108 -1.54 -12.66 10.49
N ASN A 109 -0.39 -13.08 11.02
CA ASN A 109 0.85 -13.28 10.27
C ASN A 109 1.02 -14.77 9.94
N GLN A 110 0.14 -15.28 9.08
CA GLN A 110 0.13 -16.68 8.64
C GLN A 110 -0.12 -16.73 7.14
N PRO A 111 0.42 -17.75 6.43
CA PRO A 111 0.13 -17.93 5.02
C PRO A 111 -1.38 -18.05 4.76
N ILE A 112 -1.83 -17.36 3.74
CA ILE A 112 -3.23 -17.41 3.28
C ILE A 112 -3.30 -18.03 1.90
N ALA A 113 -4.26 -18.92 1.70
CA ALA A 113 -4.45 -19.60 0.43
C ALA A 113 -5.01 -18.64 -0.62
N MET A 114 -4.58 -18.81 -1.87
CA MET A 114 -5.07 -18.06 -3.00
C MET A 114 -6.62 -18.02 -3.02
N GLY A 115 -7.17 -16.82 -3.19
CA GLY A 115 -8.62 -16.58 -3.22
C GLY A 115 -9.26 -16.45 -1.84
N THR A 116 -8.52 -16.70 -0.75
CA THR A 116 -9.00 -16.50 0.61
C THR A 116 -8.51 -15.16 1.18
N GLN A 117 -9.16 -14.70 2.24
CA GLN A 117 -8.80 -13.46 2.90
C GLN A 117 -8.76 -13.64 4.43
N THR A 118 -7.99 -12.78 5.06
CA THR A 118 -7.98 -12.60 6.52
C THR A 118 -8.09 -11.12 6.84
N SER A 119 -8.59 -10.81 8.02
CA SER A 119 -8.75 -9.43 8.48
C SER A 119 -8.28 -9.31 9.91
N GLY A 120 -7.86 -8.11 10.26
CA GLY A 120 -7.47 -7.79 11.63
C GLY A 120 -7.01 -6.35 11.73
N ARG A 121 -6.59 -5.96 12.91
CA ARG A 121 -6.11 -4.62 13.19
C ARG A 121 -4.60 -4.55 13.14
N VAL A 122 -4.11 -3.40 12.68
CA VAL A 122 -2.72 -3.00 12.83
C VAL A 122 -2.67 -1.80 13.76
N TYR A 123 -1.90 -1.91 14.82
CA TYR A 123 -1.79 -0.87 15.86
C TYR A 123 -0.51 -0.06 15.69
N PHE A 124 -0.61 1.23 15.99
CA PHE A 124 0.48 2.19 15.86
C PHE A 124 0.70 2.93 17.18
N ASP A 125 1.95 3.05 17.58
CA ASP A 125 2.36 3.78 18.78
C ASP A 125 2.57 5.26 18.44
N VAL A 126 1.54 6.07 18.62
CA VAL A 126 1.57 7.51 18.37
C VAL A 126 1.88 8.30 19.63
N ARG A 127 1.38 7.84 20.76
CA ARG A 127 1.51 8.44 22.11
C ARG A 127 1.39 9.96 22.13
N SER A 128 2.50 10.68 22.24
CA SER A 128 2.52 12.15 22.32
C SER A 128 2.74 12.85 20.99
N GLY A 129 2.67 12.11 19.88
CA GLY A 129 2.90 12.63 18.54
C GLY A 129 1.69 13.36 17.95
N THR A 130 1.90 13.95 16.77
CA THR A 130 0.81 14.50 15.97
C THR A 130 -0.08 13.36 15.48
N ALA A 131 -1.40 13.55 15.53
CA ALA A 131 -2.36 12.57 15.05
C ALA A 131 -2.04 12.14 13.60
N PRO A 132 -1.97 10.84 13.32
CA PRO A 132 -1.72 10.38 11.96
C PRO A 132 -2.95 10.59 11.07
N ASP A 133 -2.72 10.82 9.79
CA ASP A 133 -3.74 11.01 8.76
C ASP A 133 -3.64 9.99 7.63
N SER A 134 -2.61 9.16 7.65
CA SER A 134 -2.38 8.18 6.60
C SER A 134 -1.73 6.90 7.14
N VAL A 135 -1.95 5.82 6.39
CA VAL A 135 -1.29 4.53 6.58
C VAL A 135 -0.44 4.23 5.36
N VAL A 136 0.79 3.85 5.58
CA VAL A 136 1.77 3.59 4.54
C VAL A 136 2.18 2.13 4.56
N TYR A 137 2.06 1.46 3.42
CA TYR A 137 2.70 0.16 3.19
C TYR A 137 4.09 0.38 2.61
N ARG A 138 5.05 -0.22 3.24
CA ARG A 138 6.47 -0.13 2.88
C ARG A 138 7.02 -1.51 2.60
N ASP A 139 7.76 -1.66 1.50
CA ASP A 139 8.37 -2.94 1.19
C ASP A 139 9.54 -3.29 2.13
N ALA A 140 10.09 -4.49 1.96
CA ALA A 140 11.22 -4.97 2.75
C ALA A 140 12.48 -4.10 2.61
N GLY A 141 12.62 -3.37 1.51
CA GLY A 141 13.69 -2.41 1.27
C GLY A 141 13.47 -1.04 1.93
N GLY A 142 12.34 -0.83 2.60
CA GLY A 142 11.98 0.43 3.24
C GLY A 142 11.44 1.48 2.29
N THR A 143 10.99 1.09 1.10
CA THR A 143 10.40 1.98 0.10
C THR A 143 8.88 2.02 0.27
N ASP A 144 8.32 3.23 0.34
CA ASP A 144 6.86 3.42 0.37
C ASP A 144 6.25 2.96 -0.96
N LYS A 145 5.29 2.07 -0.91
CA LYS A 145 4.60 1.51 -2.08
C LYS A 145 3.17 1.98 -2.21
N VAL A 146 2.46 2.09 -1.10
CA VAL A 146 1.06 2.51 -1.07
C VAL A 146 0.83 3.42 0.13
N VAL A 147 0.01 4.44 -0.07
CA VAL A 147 -0.44 5.35 0.99
C VAL A 147 -1.96 5.43 0.96
N TRP A 148 -2.61 5.08 2.06
CA TRP A 148 -4.05 5.28 2.25
C TRP A 148 -4.27 6.51 3.11
N THR A 149 -5.17 7.38 2.67
CA THR A 149 -5.56 8.61 3.37
C THR A 149 -7.05 8.91 3.09
N ASP A 150 -7.63 9.90 3.77
CA ASP A 150 -8.96 10.42 3.47
C ASP A 150 -9.01 11.25 2.18
#